data_be586cc725d3b810bd69b03460beb3e5
#
_entry.id   be586cc725d3b810bd69b03460beb3e5
#
_cell.length_a   1.000
_cell.length_b   1.000
_cell.length_c   1.000
_cell.angle_alpha   90.00
_cell.angle_beta   90.00
_cell.angle_gamma   90.00
#
_symmetry.space_group_name_H-M   'P 1'
#
loop_
_entity.id
_entity.type
_entity.pdbx_description
1 polymer ?
#
loop_
_entity_poly.entity_id
_entity_poly.type
_entity_poly.pdbx_seq_one_letter_code
_entity_poly.pdbx_strand_id
1 'polypeptide(L)'
;QKYSEKFLNNIDILKHSRIGFEFEAYMKDLSYYKTLELLNQYLAPIKVHGFKQYHSEFKVDEENAKLEPDLSGGANMIEIITGHYSYMEAKHYLIKILKFLQEHCYTTEKSSIHFNLSFDDECDKNLNDINILKLILSVNEDEIYKSYPSRKNNVYAKSIKKIIPYKEYDFNNVQIDVIKNNIRFPGDKYYGINFLHINEDKEQQRLEYRYIGGKDYEKNIGQICYFLDKFIIDTYNSIDSEFNTNDVSELETYLEKNISIFKTFSKYDSFIVNFPTISLQIDQYNGYDVVNAYYPKVYNKLFSLLDSTDNLSECIINYVTATQKFEIIDAKVKSNFNMKDYDFINCVVSDGIFENCTFVNSDVTNSQIILSKVVGTDIINSKLLNSNVEASNIKDCFFMNGYLNADMEGGVLRSGKIGPYANISSTTKIVSEIDNFFNTKFDDDAQDVKNDKGALKPFKKL
;
A
#
# COMPACT_ATOMS: atom_id res chain seq x y z
N GLN A 1 -29.75 4.26 3.26
CA GLN A 1 -30.84 3.28 3.12
C GLN A 1 -30.32 1.86 2.80
N LYS A 2 -29.33 1.71 1.91
CA LYS A 2 -28.78 0.37 1.55
C LYS A 2 -28.04 -0.37 2.67
N TYR A 3 -27.54 0.35 3.69
CA TYR A 3 -26.81 -0.25 4.80
C TYR A 3 -27.73 -0.68 5.94
N SER A 4 -28.88 -0.03 6.13
CA SER A 4 -29.81 -0.36 7.21
C SER A 4 -30.53 -1.70 7.02
N GLU A 5 -30.88 -2.07 5.80
CA GLU A 5 -31.57 -3.35 5.52
C GLU A 5 -30.67 -4.56 5.74
N LYS A 6 -29.38 -4.46 5.42
CA LYS A 6 -28.42 -5.55 5.61
C LYS A 6 -28.15 -5.87 7.09
N PHE A 7 -28.32 -4.90 7.98
CA PHE A 7 -28.07 -5.05 9.42
C PHE A 7 -29.34 -5.36 10.22
N LEU A 8 -30.53 -5.07 9.71
CA LEU A 8 -31.79 -5.43 10.39
C LEU A 8 -31.91 -6.93 10.68
N ASN A 9 -31.36 -7.77 9.81
CA ASN A 9 -31.32 -9.22 10.00
C ASN A 9 -30.34 -9.69 11.09
N ASN A 10 -29.47 -8.79 11.57
CA ASN A 10 -28.46 -9.07 12.58
C ASN A 10 -28.73 -8.35 13.91
N ILE A 11 -29.92 -7.81 14.10
CA ILE A 11 -30.27 -7.05 15.31
C ILE A 11 -30.10 -7.87 16.59
N ASP A 12 -30.37 -9.17 16.51
CA ASP A 12 -30.19 -10.10 17.63
C ASP A 12 -28.72 -10.31 18.02
N ILE A 13 -27.80 -10.18 17.05
CA ILE A 13 -26.36 -10.19 17.31
C ILE A 13 -25.94 -8.87 17.93
N LEU A 14 -26.33 -7.76 17.32
CA LEU A 14 -25.92 -6.42 17.71
C LEU A 14 -26.36 -6.04 19.13
N LYS A 15 -27.59 -6.42 19.53
CA LYS A 15 -28.14 -6.10 20.86
C LYS A 15 -27.34 -6.68 22.03
N HIS A 16 -26.60 -7.78 21.82
CA HIS A 16 -25.80 -8.42 22.85
C HIS A 16 -24.35 -7.91 22.90
N SER A 17 -23.97 -6.98 22.00
CA SER A 17 -22.65 -6.38 22.04
C SER A 17 -22.51 -5.34 23.15
N ARG A 18 -21.29 -5.27 23.67
CA ARG A 18 -20.83 -4.24 24.62
C ARG A 18 -19.60 -3.56 24.06
N ILE A 19 -19.68 -2.24 23.95
CA ILE A 19 -18.67 -1.48 23.19
C ILE A 19 -18.17 -0.31 24.02
N GLY A 20 -16.86 -0.24 24.20
CA GLY A 20 -16.13 0.92 24.69
C GLY A 20 -15.32 1.58 23.58
N PHE A 21 -14.95 2.82 23.78
CA PHE A 21 -14.19 3.62 22.80
C PHE A 21 -12.99 4.28 23.43
N GLU A 22 -11.93 4.40 22.61
CA GLU A 22 -10.77 5.26 22.86
C GLU A 22 -10.61 6.16 21.64
N PHE A 23 -10.73 7.49 21.81
CA PHE A 23 -10.60 8.46 20.74
C PHE A 23 -9.35 9.28 20.93
N GLU A 24 -8.50 9.32 19.93
CA GLU A 24 -7.32 10.19 19.89
C GLU A 24 -7.60 11.39 18.99
N ALA A 25 -7.36 12.59 19.49
CA ALA A 25 -7.53 13.84 18.76
C ALA A 25 -6.65 14.95 19.35
N TYR A 26 -6.58 16.06 18.63
CA TYR A 26 -5.88 17.26 19.08
C TYR A 26 -6.86 18.36 19.46
N MET A 27 -6.57 19.02 20.58
CA MET A 27 -7.34 20.19 21.00
C MET A 27 -7.16 21.35 20.00
N LYS A 28 -8.25 22.00 19.66
CA LYS A 28 -8.32 23.12 18.74
C LYS A 28 -8.55 24.40 19.56
N ASP A 29 -7.61 25.29 19.57
CA ASP A 29 -7.72 26.65 20.17
C ASP A 29 -8.36 26.75 21.59
N LEU A 30 -8.46 25.64 22.29
CA LEU A 30 -9.06 25.53 23.61
C LEU A 30 -8.03 25.05 24.66
N SER A 31 -8.21 25.52 25.89
CA SER A 31 -7.48 24.95 27.01
C SER A 31 -8.02 23.54 27.32
N TYR A 32 -7.20 22.72 27.96
CA TYR A 32 -7.59 21.39 28.42
C TYR A 32 -8.86 21.43 29.31
N TYR A 33 -8.94 22.39 30.23
CA TYR A 33 -10.10 22.54 31.12
C TYR A 33 -11.38 22.91 30.38
N LYS A 34 -11.27 23.77 29.36
CA LYS A 34 -12.43 24.14 28.54
C LYS A 34 -12.87 22.98 27.67
N THR A 35 -11.94 22.21 27.14
CA THR A 35 -12.23 20.98 26.38
C THR A 35 -12.97 19.98 27.27
N LEU A 36 -12.50 19.75 28.51
CA LEU A 36 -13.16 18.88 29.47
C LEU A 36 -14.57 19.35 29.84
N GLU A 37 -14.76 20.64 30.07
CA GLU A 37 -16.09 21.22 30.35
C GLU A 37 -17.07 20.98 29.22
N LEU A 38 -16.66 21.25 27.99
CA LEU A 38 -17.49 21.05 26.80
C LEU A 38 -17.80 19.56 26.56
N LEU A 39 -16.83 18.68 26.76
CA LEU A 39 -17.03 17.24 26.61
C LEU A 39 -18.05 16.73 27.64
N ASN A 40 -18.02 17.21 28.87
CA ASN A 40 -19.05 16.90 29.88
C ASN A 40 -20.46 17.35 29.46
N GLN A 41 -20.58 18.49 28.78
CA GLN A 41 -21.86 18.96 28.25
C GLN A 41 -22.37 18.05 27.13
N TYR A 42 -21.49 17.59 26.24
CA TYR A 42 -21.85 16.68 25.14
C TYR A 42 -22.27 15.29 25.61
N LEU A 43 -21.61 14.78 26.65
CA LEU A 43 -21.79 13.40 27.10
C LEU A 43 -22.77 13.25 28.28
N ALA A 44 -23.31 14.34 28.81
CA ALA A 44 -24.28 14.22 29.92
C ALA A 44 -25.39 13.20 29.59
N PRO A 45 -25.77 12.31 30.52
CA PRO A 45 -25.43 12.28 31.96
C PRO A 45 -24.09 11.63 32.31
N ILE A 46 -23.32 11.11 31.34
CA ILE A 46 -21.99 10.55 31.63
C ILE A 46 -21.08 11.65 32.12
N LYS A 47 -20.38 11.38 33.21
CA LYS A 47 -19.38 12.28 33.76
C LYS A 47 -17.99 11.97 33.20
N VAL A 48 -17.34 12.99 32.62
CA VAL A 48 -15.97 12.89 32.13
C VAL A 48 -15.01 13.44 33.16
N HIS A 49 -14.08 12.61 33.61
CA HIS A 49 -13.02 12.97 34.56
C HIS A 49 -11.74 13.31 33.81
N GLY A 50 -11.16 14.48 34.10
CA GLY A 50 -9.93 14.93 33.50
C GLY A 50 -8.70 14.57 34.32
N PHE A 51 -7.67 14.07 33.68
CA PHE A 51 -6.38 13.73 34.29
C PHE A 51 -5.24 14.46 33.57
N LYS A 52 -4.20 14.79 34.34
CA LYS A 52 -2.98 15.38 33.78
C LYS A 52 -1.92 14.35 33.41
N GLN A 53 -2.13 13.13 33.84
CA GLN A 53 -1.19 12.01 33.62
C GLN A 53 -1.70 11.14 32.48
N TYR A 54 -0.78 10.72 31.64
CA TYR A 54 -0.98 9.66 30.67
C TYR A 54 -1.13 8.31 31.39
N HIS A 55 -2.12 7.52 31.01
CA HIS A 55 -2.46 6.23 31.64
C HIS A 55 -2.78 6.33 33.13
N SER A 56 -3.75 7.19 33.49
CA SER A 56 -4.27 7.22 34.85
C SER A 56 -4.90 5.86 35.23
N GLU A 57 -4.78 5.48 36.49
CA GLU A 57 -5.36 4.24 37.04
C GLU A 57 -6.89 4.32 37.23
N PHE A 58 -7.51 5.46 36.89
CA PHE A 58 -8.95 5.63 37.00
C PHE A 58 -9.67 4.63 36.07
N LYS A 59 -10.57 3.84 36.65
CA LYS A 59 -11.40 2.89 35.91
C LYS A 59 -12.66 3.56 35.40
N VAL A 60 -12.86 3.50 34.10
CA VAL A 60 -14.11 3.93 33.44
C VAL A 60 -15.22 2.92 33.66
N ASP A 61 -16.45 3.38 33.67
CA ASP A 61 -17.67 2.57 33.70
C ASP A 61 -18.78 3.19 32.87
N GLU A 62 -20.00 2.66 32.96
CA GLU A 62 -21.14 3.14 32.16
C GLU A 62 -21.54 4.61 32.48
N GLU A 63 -21.18 5.11 33.65
CA GLU A 63 -21.50 6.48 34.09
C GLU A 63 -20.29 7.43 34.02
N ASN A 64 -19.08 6.90 33.91
CA ASN A 64 -17.84 7.64 34.04
C ASN A 64 -16.89 7.35 32.86
N ALA A 65 -16.58 8.41 32.10
CA ALA A 65 -15.50 8.41 31.10
C ALA A 65 -14.31 9.22 31.62
N LYS A 66 -13.18 9.17 30.91
CA LYS A 66 -12.00 9.98 31.22
C LYS A 66 -11.42 10.68 30.00
N LEU A 67 -10.79 11.82 30.27
CA LEU A 67 -9.98 12.57 29.33
C LEU A 67 -8.55 12.62 29.85
N GLU A 68 -7.60 12.18 29.01
CA GLU A 68 -6.17 12.15 29.33
C GLU A 68 -5.36 12.86 28.24
N PRO A 69 -4.18 13.41 28.55
CA PRO A 69 -3.23 13.78 27.51
C PRO A 69 -2.64 12.51 26.89
N ASP A 70 -2.45 12.49 25.59
CA ASP A 70 -1.72 11.41 24.91
C ASP A 70 -0.34 11.92 24.46
N LEU A 71 0.69 11.40 25.09
CA LEU A 71 2.08 11.79 24.81
C LEU A 71 2.62 11.21 23.48
N SER A 72 1.96 10.21 22.92
CA SER A 72 2.40 9.56 21.68
C SER A 72 2.31 10.47 20.46
N GLY A 73 1.34 11.38 20.45
CA GLY A 73 1.09 12.34 19.39
C GLY A 73 1.76 13.70 19.55
N GLY A 74 2.39 13.95 20.70
CA GLY A 74 3.00 15.24 21.04
C GLY A 74 2.07 16.18 21.80
N ALA A 75 2.42 17.47 21.84
CA ALA A 75 1.64 18.49 22.55
C ALA A 75 0.22 18.61 21.99
N ASN A 76 -0.75 18.84 22.88
CA ASN A 76 -2.19 19.03 22.60
C ASN A 76 -2.94 17.77 22.12
N MET A 77 -2.30 16.62 22.05
CA MET A 77 -3.03 15.37 21.81
C MET A 77 -3.72 14.92 23.08
N ILE A 78 -4.97 14.53 22.93
CA ILE A 78 -5.84 14.02 23.99
C ILE A 78 -6.41 12.66 23.61
N GLU A 79 -6.74 11.89 24.63
CA GLU A 79 -7.44 10.62 24.50
C GLU A 79 -8.71 10.65 25.35
N ILE A 80 -9.84 10.32 24.70
CA ILE A 80 -11.13 10.18 25.37
C ILE A 80 -11.42 8.70 25.49
N ILE A 81 -11.55 8.22 26.74
CA ILE A 81 -11.77 6.81 27.05
C ILE A 81 -13.13 6.65 27.72
N THR A 82 -13.98 5.81 27.15
CA THR A 82 -15.32 5.53 27.68
C THR A 82 -15.39 4.19 28.38
N GLY A 83 -16.45 3.99 29.19
CA GLY A 83 -16.88 2.67 29.60
C GLY A 83 -17.46 1.87 28.45
N HIS A 84 -17.96 0.69 28.75
CA HIS A 84 -18.60 -0.20 27.79
C HIS A 84 -20.12 -0.04 27.87
N TYR A 85 -20.73 0.22 26.71
CA TYR A 85 -22.17 0.47 26.59
C TYR A 85 -22.86 -0.65 25.81
N SER A 86 -24.17 -0.77 26.01
CA SER A 86 -25.01 -1.53 25.09
C SER A 86 -24.98 -0.94 23.69
N TYR A 87 -25.33 -1.72 22.67
CA TYR A 87 -25.21 -1.32 21.27
C TYR A 87 -25.83 0.06 20.95
N MET A 88 -27.07 0.29 21.38
CA MET A 88 -27.77 1.55 21.08
C MET A 88 -27.13 2.74 21.81
N GLU A 89 -26.78 2.57 23.08
CA GLU A 89 -26.08 3.60 23.85
C GLU A 89 -24.69 3.87 23.30
N ALA A 90 -23.96 2.83 22.92
CA ALA A 90 -22.64 2.97 22.31
C ALA A 90 -22.70 3.82 21.02
N LYS A 91 -23.64 3.54 20.13
CA LYS A 91 -23.83 4.37 18.94
C LYS A 91 -24.21 5.80 19.26
N HIS A 92 -25.05 6.01 20.25
CA HIS A 92 -25.44 7.35 20.69
C HIS A 92 -24.22 8.16 21.15
N TYR A 93 -23.37 7.59 22.03
CA TYR A 93 -22.19 8.29 22.51
C TYR A 93 -21.08 8.39 21.46
N LEU A 94 -20.92 7.39 20.61
CA LEU A 94 -20.02 7.46 19.45
C LEU A 94 -20.34 8.67 18.58
N ILE A 95 -21.59 8.86 18.21
CA ILE A 95 -22.02 9.98 17.39
C ILE A 95 -21.80 11.31 18.11
N LYS A 96 -22.10 11.39 19.40
CA LYS A 96 -21.88 12.61 20.20
C LYS A 96 -20.39 12.96 20.29
N ILE A 97 -19.53 12.00 20.54
CA ILE A 97 -18.09 12.26 20.63
C ILE A 97 -17.53 12.66 19.27
N LEU A 98 -17.93 12.00 18.18
CA LEU A 98 -17.48 12.38 16.84
C LEU A 98 -17.92 13.80 16.46
N LYS A 99 -19.14 14.21 16.83
CA LYS A 99 -19.59 15.60 16.67
C LYS A 99 -18.78 16.58 17.51
N PHE A 100 -18.48 16.22 18.74
CA PHE A 100 -17.59 17.01 19.62
C PHE A 100 -16.22 17.19 18.97
N LEU A 101 -15.62 16.12 18.43
CA LEU A 101 -14.33 16.19 17.75
C LEU A 101 -14.37 17.09 16.52
N GLN A 102 -15.43 17.02 15.73
CA GLN A 102 -15.60 17.91 14.56
C GLN A 102 -15.66 19.39 14.92
N GLU A 103 -16.31 19.72 16.01
CA GLU A 103 -16.52 21.12 16.41
C GLU A 103 -15.35 21.71 17.21
N HIS A 104 -14.74 20.93 18.08
CA HIS A 104 -13.78 21.41 19.09
C HIS A 104 -12.37 20.82 18.99
N CYS A 105 -12.17 19.84 18.15
CA CYS A 105 -10.88 19.15 17.95
C CYS A 105 -10.55 19.02 16.47
N TYR A 106 -9.35 18.50 16.20
CA TYR A 106 -8.94 18.05 14.88
C TYR A 106 -8.16 16.76 14.99
N THR A 107 -8.06 16.02 13.90
CA THR A 107 -7.31 14.78 13.82
C THR A 107 -6.23 14.83 12.74
N THR A 108 -5.20 14.02 12.92
CA THR A 108 -4.08 13.89 11.99
C THR A 108 -3.85 12.43 11.64
N GLU A 109 -2.85 12.15 10.80
CA GLU A 109 -2.45 10.78 10.47
C GLU A 109 -2.02 9.94 11.70
N LYS A 110 -1.71 10.60 12.82
CA LYS A 110 -1.36 9.94 14.08
C LYS A 110 -2.55 9.58 14.95
N SER A 111 -3.72 10.15 14.65
CA SER A 111 -4.94 9.96 15.45
C SER A 111 -5.67 8.70 15.05
N SER A 112 -6.23 8.00 16.01
CA SER A 112 -7.05 6.81 15.77
C SER A 112 -8.25 6.72 16.72
N ILE A 113 -9.18 5.85 16.39
CA ILE A 113 -10.24 5.40 17.29
C ILE A 113 -10.11 3.90 17.50
N HIS A 114 -10.18 3.46 18.75
CA HIS A 114 -10.21 2.04 19.08
C HIS A 114 -11.61 1.65 19.57
N PHE A 115 -12.08 0.51 19.08
CA PHE A 115 -13.31 -0.12 19.55
C PHE A 115 -12.98 -1.29 20.46
N ASN A 116 -13.36 -1.20 21.73
CA ASN A 116 -13.26 -2.29 22.69
C ASN A 116 -14.59 -3.07 22.67
N LEU A 117 -14.55 -4.31 22.16
CA LEU A 117 -15.70 -5.10 21.84
C LEU A 117 -15.79 -6.35 22.70
N SER A 118 -16.93 -6.56 23.33
CA SER A 118 -17.29 -7.78 24.04
C SER A 118 -18.79 -8.05 23.91
N PHE A 119 -19.27 -9.11 24.55
CA PHE A 119 -20.69 -9.46 24.56
C PHE A 119 -21.19 -9.58 26.01
N ASP A 120 -22.47 -9.30 26.20
CA ASP A 120 -23.12 -9.37 27.51
C ASP A 120 -23.36 -10.81 27.98
N ASP A 121 -23.87 -10.96 29.21
CA ASP A 121 -24.12 -12.25 29.82
C ASP A 121 -25.30 -13.02 29.23
N GLU A 122 -26.16 -12.34 28.48
CA GLU A 122 -27.30 -12.95 27.80
C GLU A 122 -26.90 -13.51 26.42
N CYS A 123 -25.71 -13.22 25.96
CA CYS A 123 -25.18 -13.78 24.73
C CYS A 123 -24.93 -15.30 24.90
N ASP A 124 -25.38 -16.07 23.94
CA ASP A 124 -25.18 -17.52 23.89
C ASP A 124 -23.77 -17.95 23.53
N LYS A 125 -22.91 -17.00 23.09
CA LYS A 125 -21.53 -17.24 22.70
C LYS A 125 -20.54 -16.56 23.63
N ASN A 126 -19.44 -17.26 23.91
CA ASN A 126 -18.36 -16.77 24.76
C ASN A 126 -17.15 -16.35 23.90
N LEU A 127 -16.61 -15.16 24.16
CA LEU A 127 -15.46 -14.64 23.44
C LEU A 127 -14.20 -15.53 23.58
N ASN A 128 -14.07 -16.31 24.64
CA ASN A 128 -13.02 -17.32 24.80
C ASN A 128 -13.02 -18.40 23.71
N ASP A 129 -14.17 -18.67 23.12
CA ASP A 129 -14.36 -19.69 22.09
C ASP A 129 -14.17 -19.14 20.66
N ILE A 130 -13.53 -17.99 20.53
CA ILE A 130 -13.29 -17.38 19.24
C ILE A 130 -12.32 -18.22 18.40
N ASN A 131 -12.71 -18.46 17.15
CA ASN A 131 -11.82 -19.02 16.14
C ASN A 131 -11.03 -17.87 15.49
N ILE A 132 -9.78 -17.71 15.90
CA ILE A 132 -8.92 -16.63 15.43
C ILE A 132 -8.73 -16.65 13.91
N LEU A 133 -8.53 -17.80 13.30
CA LEU A 133 -8.35 -17.93 11.85
C LEU A 133 -9.62 -17.53 11.10
N LYS A 134 -10.78 -17.95 11.61
CA LYS A 134 -12.09 -17.55 11.06
C LYS A 134 -12.28 -16.04 11.10
N LEU A 135 -11.95 -15.41 12.22
CA LEU A 135 -12.02 -13.96 12.37
C LEU A 135 -11.08 -13.23 11.39
N ILE A 136 -9.83 -13.69 11.28
CA ILE A 136 -8.84 -13.12 10.36
C ILE A 136 -9.36 -13.13 8.92
N LEU A 137 -10.00 -14.20 8.50
CA LEU A 137 -10.54 -14.34 7.14
C LEU A 137 -11.88 -13.62 6.95
N SER A 138 -12.63 -13.37 8.02
CA SER A 138 -13.92 -12.66 7.97
C SER A 138 -13.78 -11.16 7.85
N VAL A 139 -12.71 -10.58 8.42
CA VAL A 139 -12.47 -9.13 8.38
C VAL A 139 -11.96 -8.73 7.00
N ASN A 140 -12.73 -7.88 6.32
CA ASN A 140 -12.34 -7.33 5.02
C ASN A 140 -11.40 -6.12 5.19
N GLU A 141 -10.12 -6.38 5.36
CA GLU A 141 -9.10 -5.33 5.51
C GLU A 141 -8.97 -4.44 4.28
N ASP A 142 -9.20 -4.97 3.07
CA ASP A 142 -9.14 -4.17 1.84
C ASP A 142 -10.22 -3.09 1.82
N GLU A 143 -11.43 -3.40 2.28
CA GLU A 143 -12.52 -2.42 2.42
C GLU A 143 -12.16 -1.33 3.46
N ILE A 144 -11.58 -1.73 4.59
CA ILE A 144 -11.14 -0.81 5.64
C ILE A 144 -10.05 0.12 5.10
N TYR A 145 -9.03 -0.41 4.46
CA TYR A 145 -7.91 0.37 3.93
C TYR A 145 -8.29 1.25 2.73
N LYS A 146 -9.33 0.88 1.97
CA LYS A 146 -9.91 1.75 0.96
C LYS A 146 -10.53 3.00 1.58
N SER A 147 -11.15 2.86 2.74
CA SER A 147 -11.79 3.94 3.48
C SER A 147 -10.81 4.75 4.33
N TYR A 148 -9.79 4.10 4.87
CA TYR A 148 -8.75 4.68 5.71
C TYR A 148 -7.35 4.32 5.18
N PRO A 149 -6.91 4.92 4.05
CA PRO A 149 -5.67 4.52 3.37
C PRO A 149 -4.41 4.67 4.23
N SER A 150 -4.37 5.64 5.14
CA SER A 150 -3.24 5.86 6.04
C SER A 150 -3.06 4.74 7.08
N ARG A 151 -4.07 3.90 7.26
CA ARG A 151 -4.01 2.75 8.16
C ARG A 151 -3.40 1.51 7.52
N LYS A 152 -3.36 1.45 6.20
CA LYS A 152 -2.65 0.39 5.50
C LYS A 152 -1.16 0.51 5.79
N ASN A 153 -0.54 -0.59 6.21
CA ASN A 153 0.87 -0.65 6.62
C ASN A 153 1.23 0.19 7.87
N ASN A 154 0.25 0.56 8.66
CA ASN A 154 0.49 1.24 9.93
C ASN A 154 1.11 0.26 10.94
N VAL A 155 2.23 0.67 11.55
CA VAL A 155 2.98 -0.17 12.49
C VAL A 155 2.25 -0.41 13.81
N TYR A 156 1.26 0.43 14.14
CA TYR A 156 0.43 0.31 15.36
C TYR A 156 -0.90 -0.40 15.11
N ALA A 157 -1.19 -0.78 13.87
CA ALA A 157 -2.39 -1.51 13.46
C ALA A 157 -2.07 -2.43 12.26
N LYS A 158 -1.08 -3.30 12.42
CA LYS A 158 -0.64 -4.25 11.37
C LYS A 158 -1.79 -5.14 10.91
N SER A 159 -1.74 -5.57 9.65
CA SER A 159 -2.69 -6.56 9.13
C SER A 159 -2.74 -7.81 10.00
N ILE A 160 -3.94 -8.23 10.38
CA ILE A 160 -4.14 -9.46 11.15
C ILE A 160 -3.81 -10.73 10.36
N LYS A 161 -3.76 -10.66 9.04
CA LYS A 161 -3.30 -11.78 8.19
C LYS A 161 -1.85 -12.16 8.47
N LYS A 162 -1.04 -11.24 8.99
CA LYS A 162 0.33 -11.54 9.45
C LYS A 162 0.39 -12.47 10.67
N ILE A 163 -0.73 -12.71 11.35
CA ILE A 163 -0.84 -13.66 12.45
C ILE A 163 -0.87 -15.11 11.95
N ILE A 164 -1.25 -15.33 10.68
CA ILE A 164 -1.32 -16.68 10.09
C ILE A 164 0.10 -17.28 10.05
N PRO A 165 0.36 -18.37 10.79
CA PRO A 165 1.66 -18.99 10.80
C PRO A 165 1.84 -19.85 9.56
N TYR A 166 2.75 -19.49 8.70
CA TYR A 166 3.29 -20.39 7.68
C TYR A 166 4.79 -20.27 7.66
N LYS A 167 5.44 -21.38 7.42
CA LYS A 167 6.90 -21.39 7.29
C LYS A 167 7.25 -21.33 5.82
N GLU A 168 8.14 -20.45 5.48
CA GLU A 168 8.55 -20.15 4.11
C GLU A 168 9.16 -21.36 3.36
N TYR A 169 9.68 -22.33 4.09
CA TYR A 169 10.22 -23.58 3.52
C TYR A 169 9.17 -24.69 3.27
N ASP A 170 7.92 -24.49 3.74
CA ASP A 170 6.84 -25.48 3.59
C ASP A 170 5.96 -25.23 2.34
N PHE A 171 6.40 -24.39 1.41
CA PHE A 171 5.61 -23.89 0.28
C PHE A 171 5.06 -24.95 -0.67
N ASN A 172 5.71 -26.10 -0.75
CA ASN A 172 5.24 -27.16 -1.63
C ASN A 172 4.16 -28.03 -0.98
N ASN A 173 3.97 -27.93 0.34
CA ASN A 173 3.08 -28.77 1.14
C ASN A 173 2.42 -27.98 2.28
N VAL A 174 1.94 -26.75 2.03
CA VAL A 174 1.19 -26.00 3.05
C VAL A 174 -0.09 -26.75 3.35
N GLN A 175 -0.16 -27.34 4.52
CA GLN A 175 -1.35 -28.03 5.00
C GLN A 175 -2.15 -27.06 5.86
N ILE A 176 -3.41 -26.84 5.48
CA ILE A 176 -4.34 -25.96 6.22
C ILE A 176 -4.49 -26.41 7.68
N ASP A 177 -4.48 -27.70 7.93
CA ASP A 177 -4.55 -28.25 9.29
C ASP A 177 -3.34 -27.87 10.13
N VAL A 178 -2.15 -27.75 9.53
CA VAL A 178 -0.94 -27.28 10.22
C VAL A 178 -1.12 -25.82 10.66
N ILE A 179 -1.68 -24.99 9.80
CA ILE A 179 -1.97 -23.58 10.12
C ILE A 179 -3.02 -23.51 11.25
N LYS A 180 -4.13 -24.23 11.14
CA LYS A 180 -5.17 -24.27 12.18
C LYS A 180 -4.61 -24.68 13.54
N ASN A 181 -3.73 -25.68 13.55
CA ASN A 181 -3.16 -26.20 14.81
C ASN A 181 -2.07 -25.29 15.41
N ASN A 182 -1.43 -24.48 14.61
CA ASN A 182 -0.31 -23.63 15.03
C ASN A 182 -0.65 -22.15 15.20
N ILE A 183 -1.83 -21.70 14.74
CA ILE A 183 -2.23 -20.31 14.93
C ILE A 183 -2.41 -20.01 16.43
N ARG A 184 -1.89 -18.86 16.86
CA ARG A 184 -1.94 -18.41 18.25
C ARG A 184 -2.26 -16.92 18.29
N PHE A 185 -2.82 -16.48 19.40
CA PHE A 185 -2.96 -15.06 19.66
C PHE A 185 -1.60 -14.38 19.72
N PRO A 186 -1.42 -13.23 19.04
CA PRO A 186 -0.17 -12.48 19.12
C PRO A 186 0.12 -12.00 20.55
N GLY A 187 1.39 -11.94 20.89
CA GLY A 187 1.86 -11.41 22.19
C GLY A 187 2.00 -9.88 22.23
N ASP A 188 1.67 -9.17 21.15
CA ASP A 188 1.70 -7.71 21.10
C ASP A 188 0.36 -7.10 20.67
N LYS A 189 0.15 -5.83 21.00
CA LYS A 189 -1.10 -5.09 20.71
C LYS A 189 -1.15 -4.40 19.35
N TYR A 190 -0.11 -4.49 18.53
CA TYR A 190 0.08 -3.66 17.35
C TYR A 190 -0.53 -4.21 16.06
N TYR A 191 -1.53 -5.06 16.18
CA TYR A 191 -2.35 -5.53 15.05
C TYR A 191 -3.65 -4.72 14.93
N GLY A 192 -4.29 -4.80 13.78
CA GLY A 192 -5.61 -4.19 13.57
C GLY A 192 -6.68 -4.67 14.56
N ILE A 193 -6.49 -5.88 15.09
CA ILE A 193 -7.21 -6.41 16.26
C ILE A 193 -6.19 -6.76 17.32
N ASN A 194 -6.31 -6.16 18.50
CA ASN A 194 -5.52 -6.49 19.68
C ASN A 194 -6.24 -7.58 20.48
N PHE A 195 -5.59 -8.73 20.63
CA PHE A 195 -6.11 -9.91 21.31
C PHE A 195 -5.62 -10.05 22.76
N LEU A 196 -4.80 -9.13 23.28
CA LEU A 196 -4.19 -9.29 24.60
C LEU A 196 -5.17 -9.41 25.75
N HIS A 197 -6.38 -8.83 25.60
CA HIS A 197 -7.39 -8.80 26.65
C HIS A 197 -8.40 -9.97 26.59
N ILE A 198 -8.19 -10.92 25.70
CA ILE A 198 -9.15 -12.03 25.51
C ILE A 198 -9.21 -13.00 26.67
N ASN A 199 -8.11 -13.13 27.42
CA ASN A 199 -7.99 -14.05 28.57
C ASN A 199 -8.17 -13.36 29.92
N GLU A 200 -8.59 -12.10 29.94
CA GLU A 200 -8.88 -11.37 31.18
C GLU A 200 -10.21 -11.85 31.81
N ASP A 201 -10.47 -11.41 33.03
CA ASP A 201 -11.77 -11.65 33.67
C ASP A 201 -12.90 -11.10 32.81
N LYS A 202 -14.08 -11.71 32.92
CA LYS A 202 -15.21 -11.41 32.02
C LYS A 202 -15.57 -9.93 31.94
N GLU A 203 -15.42 -9.18 33.02
CA GLU A 203 -15.66 -7.73 33.04
C GLU A 203 -14.63 -6.92 32.25
N GLN A 204 -13.44 -7.44 32.06
CA GLN A 204 -12.33 -6.81 31.34
C GLN A 204 -12.06 -7.43 29.98
N GLN A 205 -12.64 -8.61 29.72
CA GLN A 205 -12.43 -9.35 28.48
C GLN A 205 -12.99 -8.59 27.30
N ARG A 206 -12.16 -8.43 26.28
CA ARG A 206 -12.54 -7.75 25.04
C ARG A 206 -11.56 -8.00 23.91
N LEU A 207 -12.00 -7.71 22.68
CA LEU A 207 -11.15 -7.48 21.53
C LEU A 207 -11.09 -5.96 21.25
N GLU A 208 -9.93 -5.45 20.96
CA GLU A 208 -9.73 -4.04 20.62
C GLU A 208 -9.44 -3.91 19.12
N TYR A 209 -10.37 -3.30 18.40
CA TYR A 209 -10.24 -3.02 16.97
C TYR A 209 -9.57 -1.66 16.77
N ARG A 210 -8.43 -1.63 16.08
CA ARG A 210 -7.53 -0.48 15.93
C ARG A 210 -7.42 0.05 14.49
N TYR A 211 -8.29 -0.40 13.59
CA TYR A 211 -8.18 -0.10 12.16
C TYR A 211 -8.48 1.34 11.78
N ILE A 212 -9.38 2.02 12.48
CA ILE A 212 -9.92 3.31 12.07
C ILE A 212 -9.07 4.44 12.60
N GLY A 213 -8.72 5.38 11.75
CA GLY A 213 -7.93 6.54 12.11
C GLY A 213 -7.45 7.32 10.90
N GLY A 214 -6.53 8.23 11.15
CA GLY A 214 -5.99 9.13 10.15
C GLY A 214 -6.63 10.50 10.18
N LYS A 215 -6.15 11.39 9.35
CA LYS A 215 -6.64 12.76 9.26
C LYS A 215 -8.12 12.79 8.91
N ASP A 216 -8.88 13.57 9.67
CA ASP A 216 -10.31 13.82 9.46
C ASP A 216 -11.22 12.57 9.63
N TYR A 217 -10.76 11.53 10.36
CA TYR A 217 -11.58 10.34 10.56
C TYR A 217 -12.94 10.67 11.21
N GLU A 218 -13.00 11.66 12.08
CA GLU A 218 -14.19 12.09 12.80
C GLU A 218 -15.31 12.63 11.89
N LYS A 219 -15.00 12.99 10.66
CA LYS A 219 -15.95 13.59 9.72
C LYS A 219 -16.88 12.58 9.07
N ASN A 220 -16.53 11.30 9.06
CA ASN A 220 -17.33 10.26 8.41
C ASN A 220 -18.04 9.35 9.42
N ILE A 221 -19.02 9.90 10.13
CA ILE A 221 -19.77 9.20 11.18
C ILE A 221 -20.46 7.95 10.63
N GLY A 222 -21.10 8.04 9.48
CA GLY A 222 -21.83 6.92 8.88
C GLY A 222 -20.93 5.72 8.56
N GLN A 223 -19.72 5.97 8.08
CA GLN A 223 -18.75 4.94 7.77
C GLN A 223 -18.19 4.29 9.04
N ILE A 224 -17.93 5.08 10.07
CA ILE A 224 -17.46 4.56 11.36
C ILE A 224 -18.52 3.65 11.98
N CYS A 225 -19.79 4.06 11.97
CA CYS A 225 -20.90 3.22 12.43
C CYS A 225 -21.05 1.94 11.61
N TYR A 226 -20.85 1.99 10.31
CA TYR A 226 -20.86 0.83 9.44
C TYR A 226 -19.77 -0.20 9.82
N PHE A 227 -18.53 0.25 10.02
CA PHE A 227 -17.45 -0.64 10.42
C PHE A 227 -17.63 -1.20 11.84
N LEU A 228 -18.17 -0.39 12.76
CA LEU A 228 -18.51 -0.89 14.08
C LEU A 228 -19.47 -2.09 14.00
N ASP A 229 -20.56 -1.95 13.24
CA ASP A 229 -21.54 -3.03 13.05
C ASP A 229 -20.89 -4.27 12.41
N LYS A 230 -20.05 -4.06 11.40
CA LYS A 230 -19.30 -5.16 10.77
C LYS A 230 -18.38 -5.88 11.74
N PHE A 231 -17.62 -5.14 12.53
CA PHE A 231 -16.70 -5.74 13.51
C PHE A 231 -17.46 -6.57 14.55
N ILE A 232 -18.60 -6.09 15.02
CA ILE A 232 -19.47 -6.86 15.95
C ILE A 232 -19.92 -8.16 15.30
N ILE A 233 -20.44 -8.10 14.08
CA ILE A 233 -20.96 -9.25 13.35
C ILE A 233 -19.85 -10.25 13.03
N ASP A 234 -18.71 -9.80 12.53
CA ASP A 234 -17.57 -10.65 12.20
C ASP A 234 -17.04 -11.37 13.46
N THR A 235 -16.97 -10.64 14.58
CA THR A 235 -16.56 -11.22 15.86
C THR A 235 -17.53 -12.31 16.33
N TYR A 236 -18.82 -12.00 16.38
CA TYR A 236 -19.83 -12.95 16.82
C TYR A 236 -19.84 -14.22 15.96
N ASN A 237 -19.80 -14.07 14.64
CA ASN A 237 -19.81 -15.19 13.70
C ASN A 237 -18.52 -16.03 13.74
N SER A 238 -17.47 -15.52 14.35
CA SER A 238 -16.20 -16.23 14.52
C SER A 238 -16.09 -16.96 15.87
N ILE A 239 -17.05 -16.76 16.77
CA ILE A 239 -17.11 -17.49 18.05
C ILE A 239 -17.78 -18.84 17.84
N ASP A 240 -17.13 -19.91 18.33
CA ASP A 240 -17.64 -21.28 18.25
C ASP A 240 -18.06 -21.67 16.81
N SER A 241 -17.23 -21.29 15.86
CA SER A 241 -17.50 -21.44 14.43
C SER A 241 -16.47 -22.36 13.78
N GLU A 242 -16.95 -23.30 12.98
CA GLU A 242 -16.09 -24.18 12.20
C GLU A 242 -15.63 -23.50 10.90
N PHE A 243 -14.51 -23.97 10.41
CA PHE A 243 -13.91 -23.52 9.15
C PHE A 243 -14.69 -24.12 7.97
N ASN A 244 -15.21 -23.29 7.08
CA ASN A 244 -15.98 -23.73 5.92
C ASN A 244 -15.18 -23.69 4.60
N THR A 245 -15.78 -24.13 3.50
CA THR A 245 -15.12 -24.19 2.19
C THR A 245 -14.70 -22.83 1.65
N ASN A 246 -15.45 -21.75 1.95
CA ASN A 246 -15.07 -20.40 1.53
C ASN A 246 -13.83 -19.92 2.30
N ASP A 247 -13.75 -20.22 3.59
CA ASP A 247 -12.59 -19.88 4.43
C ASP A 247 -11.33 -20.60 3.92
N VAL A 248 -11.46 -21.85 3.51
CA VAL A 248 -10.36 -22.63 2.90
C VAL A 248 -9.90 -21.95 1.61
N SER A 249 -10.82 -21.57 0.73
CA SER A 249 -10.49 -20.91 -0.54
C SER A 249 -9.79 -19.55 -0.34
N GLU A 250 -10.25 -18.76 0.63
CA GLU A 250 -9.61 -17.48 0.95
C GLU A 250 -8.21 -17.68 1.54
N LEU A 251 -8.04 -18.65 2.40
CA LEU A 251 -6.74 -18.99 2.97
C LEU A 251 -5.77 -19.49 1.89
N GLU A 252 -6.20 -20.36 1.01
CA GLU A 252 -5.41 -20.84 -0.12
C GLU A 252 -4.98 -19.68 -1.02
N THR A 253 -5.89 -18.78 -1.38
CA THR A 253 -5.59 -17.58 -2.20
C THR A 253 -4.56 -16.69 -1.50
N TYR A 254 -4.69 -16.46 -0.21
CA TYR A 254 -3.73 -15.67 0.57
C TYR A 254 -2.34 -16.33 0.59
N LEU A 255 -2.28 -17.64 0.83
CA LEU A 255 -1.04 -18.39 0.87
C LEU A 255 -0.35 -18.44 -0.49
N GLU A 256 -1.08 -18.69 -1.57
CA GLU A 256 -0.55 -18.68 -2.93
C GLU A 256 0.09 -17.34 -3.30
N LYS A 257 -0.57 -16.23 -2.95
CA LYS A 257 -0.01 -14.88 -3.15
C LYS A 257 1.31 -14.70 -2.41
N ASN A 258 1.37 -15.09 -1.15
CA ASN A 258 2.59 -14.96 -0.33
C ASN A 258 3.70 -15.92 -0.78
N ILE A 259 3.36 -17.13 -1.19
CA ILE A 259 4.29 -18.09 -1.78
C ILE A 259 4.89 -17.56 -3.07
N SER A 260 4.07 -16.96 -3.94
CA SER A 260 4.55 -16.33 -5.18
C SER A 260 5.54 -15.20 -4.88
N ILE A 261 5.21 -14.33 -3.94
CA ILE A 261 6.08 -13.26 -3.45
C ILE A 261 7.42 -13.84 -2.94
N PHE A 262 7.35 -14.83 -2.08
CA PHE A 262 8.54 -15.48 -1.53
C PHE A 262 9.41 -16.15 -2.60
N LYS A 263 8.81 -16.88 -3.53
CA LYS A 263 9.53 -17.51 -4.64
C LYS A 263 10.25 -16.49 -5.50
N THR A 264 9.64 -15.31 -5.70
CA THR A 264 10.28 -14.21 -6.41
C THR A 264 11.51 -13.70 -5.65
N PHE A 265 11.41 -13.51 -4.34
CA PHE A 265 12.53 -13.07 -3.49
C PHE A 265 13.59 -14.15 -3.28
N SER A 266 13.23 -15.43 -3.28
CA SER A 266 14.17 -16.54 -3.08
C SER A 266 15.14 -16.77 -4.23
N LYS A 267 14.92 -16.13 -5.37
CA LYS A 267 15.88 -16.10 -6.51
C LYS A 267 17.22 -15.46 -6.15
N TYR A 268 17.24 -14.59 -5.13
CA TYR A 268 18.38 -13.78 -4.77
C TYR A 268 18.71 -13.96 -3.30
N ASP A 269 19.98 -14.10 -2.97
CA ASP A 269 20.42 -14.18 -1.58
C ASP A 269 20.09 -12.89 -0.82
N SER A 270 20.41 -11.76 -1.43
CA SER A 270 20.00 -10.44 -0.97
C SER A 270 20.37 -9.36 -2.00
N PHE A 271 19.71 -8.22 -1.94
CA PHE A 271 20.08 -7.03 -2.69
C PHE A 271 19.84 -5.78 -1.86
N ILE A 272 20.45 -4.68 -2.26
CA ILE A 272 20.36 -3.42 -1.52
C ILE A 272 19.59 -2.40 -2.34
N VAL A 273 18.62 -1.76 -1.71
CA VAL A 273 17.92 -0.59 -2.25
C VAL A 273 18.28 0.62 -1.41
N ASN A 274 18.83 1.64 -2.06
CA ASN A 274 19.20 2.89 -1.43
C ASN A 274 18.03 3.86 -1.49
N PHE A 275 17.50 4.22 -0.33
CA PHE A 275 16.57 5.32 -0.15
C PHE A 275 17.34 6.56 0.32
N PRO A 276 16.76 7.77 0.22
CA PRO A 276 17.49 9.01 0.53
C PRO A 276 18.16 9.06 1.90
N THR A 277 17.56 8.40 2.89
CA THR A 277 18.02 8.45 4.29
C THR A 277 18.55 7.12 4.81
N ILE A 278 18.33 6.02 4.08
CA ILE A 278 18.69 4.68 4.52
C ILE A 278 18.91 3.74 3.34
N SER A 279 19.90 2.85 3.47
CA SER A 279 20.09 1.71 2.58
C SER A 279 19.48 0.46 3.23
N LEU A 280 18.57 -0.19 2.53
CA LEU A 280 17.89 -1.38 3.00
C LEU A 280 18.42 -2.61 2.27
N GLN A 281 18.93 -3.56 3.04
CA GLN A 281 19.17 -4.90 2.52
C GLN A 281 17.85 -5.65 2.48
N ILE A 282 17.45 -6.07 1.29
CA ILE A 282 16.21 -6.78 1.04
C ILE A 282 16.54 -8.22 0.72
N ASP A 283 15.98 -9.12 1.49
CA ASP A 283 16.02 -10.56 1.27
C ASP A 283 14.65 -11.16 1.55
N GLN A 284 14.53 -12.45 1.46
CA GLN A 284 13.28 -13.16 1.73
C GLN A 284 12.74 -12.97 3.15
N TYR A 285 13.57 -12.53 4.10
CA TYR A 285 13.21 -12.38 5.52
C TYR A 285 13.08 -10.94 5.97
N ASN A 286 13.81 -10.01 5.33
CA ASN A 286 13.98 -8.64 5.81
C ASN A 286 13.82 -7.60 4.69
N GLY A 287 13.53 -6.37 5.08
CA GLY A 287 13.49 -5.22 4.19
C GLY A 287 12.17 -5.02 3.47
N TYR A 288 11.50 -6.09 3.08
CA TYR A 288 10.25 -6.07 2.35
C TYR A 288 9.12 -5.34 3.08
N ASP A 289 8.87 -5.71 4.33
CA ASP A 289 7.85 -5.07 5.17
C ASP A 289 8.16 -3.60 5.44
N VAL A 290 9.45 -3.26 5.56
CA VAL A 290 9.90 -1.88 5.77
C VAL A 290 9.63 -1.04 4.52
N VAL A 291 9.93 -1.53 3.33
CA VAL A 291 9.61 -0.84 2.07
C VAL A 291 8.10 -0.62 1.95
N ASN A 292 7.31 -1.64 2.25
CA ASN A 292 5.85 -1.53 2.20
C ASN A 292 5.30 -0.54 3.23
N ALA A 293 5.88 -0.48 4.43
CA ALA A 293 5.45 0.42 5.50
C ALA A 293 5.77 1.89 5.18
N TYR A 294 6.99 2.19 4.72
CA TYR A 294 7.44 3.57 4.50
C TYR A 294 7.22 4.07 3.07
N TYR A 295 7.21 3.18 2.09
CA TYR A 295 7.10 3.51 0.67
C TYR A 295 6.05 2.64 -0.05
N PRO A 296 4.77 2.64 0.37
CA PRO A 296 3.77 1.72 -0.18
C PRO A 296 3.52 1.88 -1.68
N LYS A 297 3.67 3.10 -2.22
CA LYS A 297 3.53 3.35 -3.66
C LYS A 297 4.67 2.78 -4.49
N VAL A 298 5.82 2.54 -3.87
CA VAL A 298 7.04 2.04 -4.51
C VAL A 298 7.09 0.52 -4.52
N TYR A 299 6.37 -0.10 -3.62
CA TYR A 299 6.36 -1.53 -3.39
C TYR A 299 6.09 -2.37 -4.65
N ASN A 300 5.05 -2.03 -5.40
CA ASN A 300 4.72 -2.75 -6.64
C ASN A 300 5.80 -2.59 -7.71
N LYS A 301 6.46 -1.44 -7.77
CA LYS A 301 7.59 -1.21 -8.68
C LYS A 301 8.79 -2.06 -8.33
N LEU A 302 9.05 -2.26 -7.05
CA LEU A 302 10.13 -3.14 -6.59
C LEU A 302 9.91 -4.58 -7.07
N PHE A 303 8.68 -5.08 -7.04
CA PHE A 303 8.36 -6.40 -7.61
C PHE A 303 8.60 -6.48 -9.10
N SER A 304 8.15 -5.48 -9.85
CA SER A 304 8.40 -5.43 -11.31
C SER A 304 9.88 -5.48 -11.62
N LEU A 305 10.70 -4.80 -10.81
CA LEU A 305 12.15 -4.83 -10.93
C LEU A 305 12.74 -6.21 -10.61
N LEU A 306 12.25 -6.86 -9.55
CA LEU A 306 12.66 -8.22 -9.17
C LEU A 306 12.43 -9.24 -10.28
N ASP A 307 11.25 -9.18 -10.90
CA ASP A 307 10.88 -10.11 -11.97
C ASP A 307 11.63 -9.87 -13.29
N SER A 308 12.15 -8.66 -13.47
CA SER A 308 12.75 -8.20 -14.73
C SER A 308 14.29 -8.20 -14.74
N THR A 309 14.94 -8.27 -13.59
CA THR A 309 16.38 -8.05 -13.48
C THR A 309 17.13 -9.35 -13.19
N ASP A 310 18.06 -9.73 -14.08
CA ASP A 310 18.78 -10.99 -13.98
C ASP A 310 19.94 -10.96 -12.97
N ASN A 311 20.51 -9.78 -12.73
CA ASN A 311 21.69 -9.60 -11.86
C ASN A 311 21.43 -8.67 -10.68
N LEU A 312 20.30 -8.82 -10.02
CA LEU A 312 19.79 -7.89 -9.02
C LEU A 312 20.75 -7.66 -7.83
N SER A 313 21.49 -8.69 -7.42
CA SER A 313 22.50 -8.61 -6.34
C SER A 313 23.78 -7.86 -6.73
N GLU A 314 24.01 -7.66 -8.04
CA GLU A 314 25.23 -7.04 -8.58
C GLU A 314 25.00 -5.60 -9.02
N CYS A 315 23.76 -5.20 -9.23
CA CYS A 315 23.40 -3.86 -9.69
C CYS A 315 23.19 -2.90 -8.52
N ILE A 316 23.20 -1.60 -8.81
CA ILE A 316 22.89 -0.54 -7.85
C ILE A 316 21.45 -0.07 -8.07
N ILE A 317 20.66 -0.01 -7.00
CA ILE A 317 19.27 0.41 -7.03
C ILE A 317 19.11 1.58 -6.07
N ASN A 318 18.77 2.75 -6.61
CA ASN A 318 18.51 3.94 -5.84
C ASN A 318 17.06 4.39 -6.03
N TYR A 319 16.38 4.75 -4.96
CA TYR A 319 15.10 5.44 -5.06
C TYR A 319 15.29 6.95 -4.93
N VAL A 320 14.85 7.68 -5.94
CA VAL A 320 14.98 9.15 -6.03
C VAL A 320 13.62 9.78 -5.73
N THR A 321 13.49 10.39 -4.56
CA THR A 321 12.21 11.00 -4.11
C THR A 321 11.77 12.19 -4.97
N ALA A 322 12.69 12.97 -5.49
CA ALA A 322 12.38 14.14 -6.31
C ALA A 322 11.64 13.77 -7.61
N THR A 323 11.97 12.65 -8.23
CA THR A 323 11.36 12.13 -9.46
C THR A 323 10.35 11.01 -9.20
N GLN A 324 10.36 10.45 -7.99
CA GLN A 324 9.61 9.23 -7.62
C GLN A 324 9.95 8.04 -8.52
N LYS A 325 11.19 7.95 -8.97
CA LYS A 325 11.70 6.88 -9.84
C LYS A 325 12.76 6.04 -9.14
N PHE A 326 12.87 4.78 -9.57
CA PHE A 326 14.06 3.99 -9.31
C PHE A 326 15.13 4.29 -10.35
N GLU A 327 16.34 4.57 -9.89
CA GLU A 327 17.54 4.63 -10.69
C GLU A 327 18.27 3.29 -10.58
N ILE A 328 18.44 2.62 -11.71
CA ILE A 328 19.01 1.29 -11.80
C ILE A 328 20.32 1.38 -12.57
N ILE A 329 21.42 0.92 -11.98
CA ILE A 329 22.75 1.03 -12.54
C ILE A 329 23.37 -0.37 -12.70
N ASP A 330 23.98 -0.62 -13.85
CA ASP A 330 24.69 -1.86 -14.18
C ASP A 330 23.80 -3.12 -14.18
N ALA A 331 22.52 -2.97 -14.53
CA ALA A 331 21.56 -4.07 -14.53
C ALA A 331 21.37 -4.71 -15.92
N LYS A 332 20.99 -5.98 -15.90
CA LYS A 332 20.45 -6.71 -17.05
C LYS A 332 18.97 -6.91 -16.86
N VAL A 333 18.18 -6.18 -17.64
CA VAL A 333 16.72 -6.13 -17.53
C VAL A 333 16.05 -6.77 -18.74
N LYS A 334 15.21 -7.75 -18.48
CA LYS A 334 14.36 -8.36 -19.49
C LYS A 334 12.92 -8.39 -18.97
N SER A 335 12.05 -7.61 -19.58
CA SER A 335 10.70 -7.43 -19.08
C SER A 335 9.66 -7.92 -20.07
N ASN A 336 8.75 -8.78 -19.63
CA ASN A 336 7.59 -9.22 -20.38
C ASN A 336 6.35 -8.37 -20.11
N PHE A 337 6.48 -7.24 -19.39
CA PHE A 337 5.39 -6.34 -19.00
C PHE A 337 5.84 -4.88 -19.07
N ASN A 338 4.88 -3.97 -18.84
CA ASN A 338 5.15 -2.54 -18.86
C ASN A 338 5.93 -2.10 -17.62
N MET A 339 7.07 -1.45 -17.82
CA MET A 339 7.82 -0.77 -16.77
C MET A 339 7.65 0.75 -16.93
N LYS A 340 7.25 1.40 -15.85
CA LYS A 340 6.98 2.83 -15.83
C LYS A 340 7.76 3.53 -14.73
N ASP A 341 8.33 4.70 -15.06
CA ASP A 341 9.03 5.57 -14.12
C ASP A 341 10.33 4.97 -13.54
N TYR A 342 11.20 4.48 -14.40
CA TYR A 342 12.56 4.00 -14.09
C TYR A 342 13.61 4.78 -14.85
N ASP A 343 14.78 4.95 -14.23
CA ASP A 343 15.98 5.45 -14.89
C ASP A 343 17.01 4.31 -14.96
N PHE A 344 17.44 3.97 -16.17
CA PHE A 344 18.42 2.91 -16.46
C PHE A 344 19.74 3.52 -16.87
N ILE A 345 20.81 3.20 -16.15
CA ILE A 345 22.17 3.68 -16.40
C ILE A 345 23.11 2.51 -16.58
N ASN A 346 23.89 2.48 -17.66
CA ASN A 346 24.76 1.37 -18.00
C ASN A 346 24.07 -0.01 -17.98
N CYS A 347 22.81 -0.07 -18.45
CA CYS A 347 22.01 -1.27 -18.43
C CYS A 347 21.92 -1.93 -19.79
N VAL A 348 21.71 -3.25 -19.78
CA VAL A 348 21.25 -4.01 -20.96
C VAL A 348 19.79 -4.32 -20.77
N VAL A 349 18.96 -3.80 -21.67
CA VAL A 349 17.50 -3.82 -21.52
C VAL A 349 16.85 -4.46 -22.76
N SER A 350 15.96 -5.42 -22.58
CA SER A 350 15.31 -6.11 -23.68
C SER A 350 13.86 -6.51 -23.41
N ASP A 351 13.15 -6.73 -24.52
CA ASP A 351 11.84 -7.42 -24.59
C ASP A 351 10.72 -6.78 -23.76
N GLY A 352 10.77 -5.47 -23.51
CA GLY A 352 9.80 -4.78 -22.66
C GLY A 352 9.08 -3.62 -23.32
N ILE A 353 8.11 -3.08 -22.57
CA ILE A 353 7.49 -1.80 -22.84
C ILE A 353 7.87 -0.86 -21.70
N PHE A 354 8.49 0.26 -22.05
CA PHE A 354 9.03 1.23 -21.10
C PHE A 354 8.36 2.57 -21.31
N GLU A 355 7.75 3.11 -20.27
CA GLU A 355 7.05 4.38 -20.31
C GLU A 355 7.63 5.36 -19.26
N ASN A 356 7.83 6.60 -19.66
CA ASN A 356 8.39 7.64 -18.81
C ASN A 356 9.70 7.21 -18.11
N CYS A 357 10.56 6.54 -18.85
CA CYS A 357 11.86 6.07 -18.40
C CYS A 357 12.99 6.94 -18.98
N THR A 358 14.16 6.88 -18.34
CA THR A 358 15.39 7.44 -18.90
C THR A 358 16.39 6.32 -19.12
N PHE A 359 17.04 6.28 -20.28
CA PHE A 359 18.11 5.34 -20.59
C PHE A 359 19.40 6.13 -20.83
N VAL A 360 20.44 5.84 -20.09
CA VAL A 360 21.74 6.51 -20.18
C VAL A 360 22.83 5.48 -20.38
N ASN A 361 23.64 5.63 -21.44
CA ASN A 361 24.76 4.74 -21.77
C ASN A 361 24.37 3.25 -21.69
N SER A 362 23.23 2.91 -22.25
CA SER A 362 22.62 1.58 -22.15
C SER A 362 22.47 0.94 -23.55
N ASP A 363 22.12 -0.33 -23.56
CA ASP A 363 21.75 -1.05 -24.78
C ASP A 363 20.28 -1.46 -24.65
N VAL A 364 19.45 -1.10 -25.62
CA VAL A 364 18.02 -1.46 -25.65
C VAL A 364 17.70 -2.24 -26.91
N THR A 365 17.12 -3.41 -26.75
CA THR A 365 16.76 -4.31 -27.85
C THR A 365 15.34 -4.80 -27.73
N ASN A 366 14.70 -5.03 -28.88
CA ASN A 366 13.37 -5.66 -29.00
C ASN A 366 12.31 -5.05 -28.09
N SER A 367 12.33 -3.74 -27.90
CA SER A 367 11.51 -3.06 -26.90
C SER A 367 10.65 -1.96 -27.50
N GLN A 368 9.65 -1.54 -26.75
CA GLN A 368 8.87 -0.33 -27.03
C GLN A 368 9.17 0.72 -25.98
N ILE A 369 9.55 1.90 -26.42
CA ILE A 369 9.93 3.04 -25.56
C ILE A 369 8.96 4.18 -25.81
N ILE A 370 8.28 4.64 -24.77
CA ILE A 370 7.20 5.63 -24.87
C ILE A 370 7.47 6.77 -23.87
N LEU A 371 7.28 8.02 -24.30
CA LEU A 371 7.39 9.20 -23.45
C LEU A 371 8.68 9.23 -22.61
N SER A 372 9.79 8.80 -23.19
CA SER A 372 11.05 8.53 -22.48
C SER A 372 12.18 9.37 -23.03
N LYS A 373 13.26 9.45 -22.25
CA LYS A 373 14.51 10.09 -22.65
C LYS A 373 15.60 9.04 -22.83
N VAL A 374 16.32 9.14 -23.94
CA VAL A 374 17.40 8.21 -24.30
C VAL A 374 18.67 9.01 -24.55
N VAL A 375 19.72 8.73 -23.78
CA VAL A 375 21.00 9.45 -23.86
C VAL A 375 22.13 8.46 -24.07
N GLY A 376 22.92 8.62 -25.12
CA GLY A 376 24.11 7.80 -25.41
C GLY A 376 23.81 6.28 -25.41
N THR A 377 22.65 5.88 -25.88
CA THR A 377 22.14 4.50 -25.76
C THR A 377 21.96 3.91 -27.15
N ASP A 378 22.37 2.66 -27.33
CA ASP A 378 22.13 1.91 -28.56
C ASP A 378 20.74 1.29 -28.55
N ILE A 379 19.99 1.47 -29.62
CA ILE A 379 18.61 1.05 -29.74
C ILE A 379 18.45 0.19 -30.98
N ILE A 380 18.14 -1.09 -30.80
CA ILE A 380 18.08 -2.09 -31.86
C ILE A 380 16.74 -2.80 -31.84
N ASN A 381 16.12 -2.96 -33.00
CA ASN A 381 14.83 -3.64 -33.17
C ASN A 381 13.74 -3.10 -32.23
N SER A 382 13.73 -1.81 -31.99
CA SER A 382 12.85 -1.21 -30.96
C SER A 382 12.00 -0.10 -31.56
N LYS A 383 10.88 0.17 -30.90
CA LYS A 383 9.92 1.20 -31.28
C LYS A 383 9.98 2.36 -30.29
N LEU A 384 10.28 3.56 -30.79
CA LEU A 384 10.30 4.79 -30.00
C LEU A 384 9.09 5.65 -30.36
N LEU A 385 8.32 6.02 -29.35
CA LEU A 385 7.12 6.85 -29.49
C LEU A 385 7.19 8.05 -28.56
N ASN A 386 6.98 9.24 -29.08
CA ASN A 386 6.91 10.48 -28.28
C ASN A 386 8.06 10.62 -27.29
N SER A 387 9.26 10.29 -27.70
CA SER A 387 10.46 10.24 -26.85
C SER A 387 11.55 11.16 -27.40
N ASN A 388 12.59 11.42 -26.59
CA ASN A 388 13.74 12.20 -26.96
C ASN A 388 15.00 11.33 -26.99
N VAL A 389 15.74 11.35 -28.07
CA VAL A 389 17.04 10.69 -28.22
C VAL A 389 18.12 11.76 -28.30
N GLU A 390 19.03 11.73 -27.37
CA GLU A 390 20.17 12.67 -27.27
C GLU A 390 21.50 11.90 -27.32
N ALA A 391 22.45 12.38 -28.11
CA ALA A 391 23.79 11.85 -28.12
C ALA A 391 24.80 13.01 -28.16
N SER A 392 25.84 12.91 -27.34
CA SER A 392 26.89 13.92 -27.26
C SER A 392 27.81 13.88 -28.47
N ASN A 393 27.92 12.75 -29.13
CA ASN A 393 28.60 12.58 -30.40
C ASN A 393 28.00 11.48 -31.26
N ILE A 394 28.45 11.35 -32.51
CA ILE A 394 27.92 10.36 -33.47
C ILE A 394 28.09 8.91 -33.00
N LYS A 395 29.06 8.63 -32.15
CA LYS A 395 29.35 7.25 -31.71
C LYS A 395 28.55 6.83 -30.50
N ASP A 396 27.85 7.73 -29.85
CA ASP A 396 27.23 7.48 -28.54
C ASP A 396 25.82 6.90 -28.59
N CYS A 397 25.22 6.80 -29.77
CA CYS A 397 23.89 6.23 -29.93
C CYS A 397 23.66 5.67 -31.32
N PHE A 398 23.29 4.38 -31.40
CA PHE A 398 22.86 3.75 -32.65
C PHE A 398 21.38 3.40 -32.61
N PHE A 399 20.66 3.79 -33.66
CA PHE A 399 19.31 3.33 -33.90
C PHE A 399 19.29 2.41 -35.11
N MET A 400 18.80 1.19 -34.97
CA MET A 400 18.82 0.19 -36.02
C MET A 400 17.55 -0.70 -36.00
N ASN A 401 16.98 -0.95 -37.18
CA ASN A 401 15.84 -1.84 -37.43
C ASN A 401 14.61 -1.51 -36.57
N GLY A 402 14.35 -0.23 -36.31
CA GLY A 402 13.25 0.16 -35.47
C GLY A 402 12.25 1.07 -36.14
N TYR A 403 11.31 1.55 -35.38
CA TYR A 403 10.37 2.61 -35.73
C TYR A 403 10.63 3.81 -34.85
N LEU A 404 11.02 4.92 -35.46
CA LEU A 404 11.34 6.16 -34.76
C LEU A 404 10.25 7.19 -35.04
N ASN A 405 9.44 7.48 -34.02
CA ASN A 405 8.47 8.56 -34.02
C ASN A 405 8.73 9.48 -32.82
N ALA A 406 9.93 10.02 -32.78
CA ALA A 406 10.49 10.75 -31.66
C ALA A 406 11.51 11.80 -32.17
N ASP A 407 11.96 12.66 -31.28
CA ASP A 407 13.05 13.59 -31.56
C ASP A 407 14.39 12.89 -31.42
N MET A 408 15.29 13.09 -32.36
CA MET A 408 16.65 12.54 -32.31
C MET A 408 17.67 13.63 -32.61
N GLU A 409 18.60 13.80 -31.67
CA GLU A 409 19.75 14.72 -31.80
C GLU A 409 21.06 13.94 -31.64
N GLY A 410 21.94 14.04 -32.61
CA GLY A 410 23.20 13.30 -32.65
C GLY A 410 23.02 11.83 -33.00
N GLY A 411 24.05 11.01 -32.74
CA GLY A 411 24.03 9.57 -32.97
C GLY A 411 23.96 9.15 -34.44
N VAL A 412 23.68 7.86 -34.65
CA VAL A 412 23.62 7.23 -35.98
C VAL A 412 22.30 6.52 -36.17
N LEU A 413 21.58 6.88 -37.22
CA LEU A 413 20.40 6.17 -37.71
C LEU A 413 20.83 5.24 -38.85
N ARG A 414 20.81 3.92 -38.60
CA ARG A 414 21.29 2.92 -39.58
C ARG A 414 20.19 2.35 -40.43
N SER A 415 19.07 2.00 -39.85
CA SER A 415 17.97 1.37 -40.55
C SER A 415 16.67 1.52 -39.76
N GLY A 416 15.55 1.35 -40.46
CA GLY A 416 14.22 1.41 -39.86
C GLY A 416 13.29 2.34 -40.58
N LYS A 417 12.18 2.69 -39.88
CA LYS A 417 11.17 3.62 -40.40
C LYS A 417 11.06 4.83 -39.48
N ILE A 418 10.76 5.98 -40.11
CA ILE A 418 10.51 7.22 -39.40
C ILE A 418 9.03 7.52 -39.42
N GLY A 419 8.44 7.73 -38.26
CA GLY A 419 7.06 8.12 -38.08
C GLY A 419 6.80 9.60 -38.45
N PRO A 420 5.52 9.97 -38.60
CA PRO A 420 5.15 11.31 -39.11
C PRO A 420 5.48 12.45 -38.14
N TYR A 421 5.67 12.17 -36.87
CA TYR A 421 5.98 13.17 -35.84
C TYR A 421 7.45 13.18 -35.41
N ALA A 422 8.30 12.41 -36.09
CA ALA A 422 9.72 12.39 -35.78
C ALA A 422 10.41 13.67 -36.24
N ASN A 423 11.32 14.18 -35.37
CA ASN A 423 12.24 15.25 -35.69
C ASN A 423 13.68 14.74 -35.59
N ILE A 424 14.38 14.72 -36.70
CA ILE A 424 15.76 14.24 -36.75
C ILE A 424 16.70 15.42 -37.01
N SER A 425 17.59 15.68 -36.05
CA SER A 425 18.55 16.78 -36.15
C SER A 425 19.55 16.58 -37.26
N SER A 426 20.06 17.68 -37.81
CA SER A 426 21.17 17.66 -38.76
C SER A 426 22.47 17.09 -38.17
N THR A 427 22.58 16.99 -36.86
CA THR A 427 23.70 16.35 -36.16
C THR A 427 23.61 14.82 -36.14
N THR A 428 22.47 14.24 -36.51
CA THR A 428 22.31 12.79 -36.64
C THR A 428 22.88 12.32 -37.98
N LYS A 429 23.77 11.32 -37.90
CA LYS A 429 24.32 10.67 -39.09
C LYS A 429 23.37 9.60 -39.60
N ILE A 430 22.99 9.67 -40.87
CA ILE A 430 22.25 8.62 -41.54
C ILE A 430 23.22 7.78 -42.38
N VAL A 431 23.21 6.47 -42.16
CA VAL A 431 24.02 5.52 -42.91
C VAL A 431 23.23 5.00 -44.09
N SER A 432 23.73 5.29 -45.32
CA SER A 432 23.06 5.03 -46.56
C SER A 432 23.43 3.71 -47.26
N GLU A 433 24.34 2.94 -46.66
CA GLU A 433 25.00 1.82 -47.37
C GLU A 433 24.33 0.46 -47.17
N ILE A 434 23.21 0.39 -46.40
CA ILE A 434 22.55 -0.88 -46.09
C ILE A 434 21.25 -0.99 -46.88
N ASP A 435 21.21 -1.91 -47.86
CA ASP A 435 20.05 -2.21 -48.68
C ASP A 435 18.78 -2.55 -47.90
N ASN A 436 18.89 -2.98 -46.65
CA ASN A 436 17.79 -3.35 -45.78
C ASN A 436 17.27 -2.22 -44.90
N PHE A 437 17.78 -1.01 -45.05
CA PHE A 437 17.46 0.14 -44.20
C PHE A 437 15.97 0.42 -44.11
N PHE A 438 15.22 0.16 -45.18
CA PHE A 438 13.80 0.50 -45.32
C PHE A 438 12.86 -0.70 -45.27
N ASN A 439 13.34 -1.91 -45.07
CA ASN A 439 12.53 -3.12 -45.11
C ASN A 439 11.83 -3.50 -43.82
N THR A 440 11.94 -2.69 -42.77
CA THR A 440 11.29 -2.96 -41.51
C THR A 440 9.83 -2.56 -41.55
N LYS A 441 8.94 -3.53 -41.29
CA LYS A 441 7.49 -3.30 -41.30
C LYS A 441 7.03 -3.11 -39.87
N PHE A 442 6.75 -1.86 -39.48
CA PHE A 442 6.24 -1.55 -38.15
C PHE A 442 4.84 -0.95 -38.20
N ASP A 443 4.63 0.05 -39.04
CA ASP A 443 3.36 0.78 -39.14
C ASP A 443 3.15 1.27 -40.55
N ASP A 444 1.93 1.20 -41.07
CA ASP A 444 1.60 1.61 -42.42
C ASP A 444 1.74 3.12 -42.61
N ASP A 445 1.64 3.90 -41.52
CA ASP A 445 1.78 5.36 -41.54
C ASP A 445 3.24 5.83 -41.41
N ALA A 446 4.18 4.90 -41.22
CA ALA A 446 5.58 5.25 -41.05
C ALA A 446 6.21 5.64 -42.40
N GLN A 447 7.08 6.67 -42.33
CA GLN A 447 7.90 7.07 -43.46
C GLN A 447 9.21 6.29 -43.46
N ASP A 448 9.52 5.62 -44.54
CA ASP A 448 10.84 5.05 -44.73
C ASP A 448 11.90 6.16 -44.79
N VAL A 449 13.00 5.93 -44.09
CA VAL A 449 14.16 6.83 -44.19
C VAL A 449 14.84 6.55 -45.51
N LYS A 450 14.45 7.27 -46.53
CA LYS A 450 15.04 7.13 -47.84
C LYS A 450 16.38 7.81 -47.91
N ASN A 451 17.27 7.10 -48.55
CA ASN A 451 18.58 7.63 -48.92
C ASN A 451 18.52 8.54 -50.13
N ASP A 452 17.68 9.52 -50.10
CA ASP A 452 17.83 10.59 -51.07
C ASP A 452 18.92 11.54 -50.57
N LYS A 453 20.16 11.10 -50.85
CA LYS A 453 21.35 12.00 -50.95
C LYS A 453 21.32 13.19 -49.99
N GLY A 454 21.10 12.90 -48.75
CA GLY A 454 21.26 13.89 -47.67
C GLY A 454 20.05 14.78 -47.36
N ALA A 455 18.91 14.53 -47.91
CA ALA A 455 17.71 15.29 -47.58
C ALA A 455 16.81 14.54 -46.61
N LEU A 456 17.09 14.63 -45.32
CA LEU A 456 16.06 14.56 -44.29
C LEU A 456 15.07 15.70 -44.57
N LYS A 457 13.79 15.36 -44.67
CA LYS A 457 12.76 16.37 -44.69
C LYS A 457 12.88 17.25 -43.46
N PRO A 458 12.75 18.56 -43.61
CA PRO A 458 12.94 19.48 -42.47
C PRO A 458 11.90 19.16 -41.39
N PHE A 459 12.36 19.34 -40.17
CA PHE A 459 11.61 19.24 -38.94
C PHE A 459 10.26 19.95 -39.06
N LYS A 460 9.17 19.26 -38.76
CA LYS A 460 7.97 19.94 -38.28
C LYS A 460 8.13 20.12 -36.78
N LYS A 461 8.44 21.31 -36.35
CA LYS A 461 8.17 21.68 -34.94
C LYS A 461 6.69 21.54 -34.71
N LEU A 462 6.31 20.72 -33.72
CA LEU A 462 5.00 20.81 -33.10
C LEU A 462 4.86 22.15 -32.40
#